data_d2796fbd3294c34e674759536932355c
#
_entry.id   d2796fbd3294c34e674759536932355c
#
_cell.length_a   1.000
_cell.length_b   1.000
_cell.length_c   1.000
_cell.angle_alpha   90.00
_cell.angle_beta   90.00
_cell.angle_gamma   90.00
#
_symmetry.space_group_name_H-M   'P 1'
#
loop_
_entity.id
_entity.type
_entity.pdbx_description
1 polymer ?
#
loop_
_entity_poly.entity_id
_entity_poly.type
_entity_poly.pdbx_seq_one_letter_code
_entity_poly.pdbx_strand_id
1 'polypeptide(L)'
;GWIEASSRYSFNKSHAVSYAICAYWSAYAKAHFPLEFYCNYLKYSGGKPDPQREVKELVTDAKSNDIFIHPPSLEYLNEETSVINGKVYFGLKNIKSLGANTIISIKENVKDARSLLASEIWCWYDFLILISRKINKTASRALISSGVLSELKTSRQKMLYEFDTFEKLSNKEVEWAEENYKNFNSLVDLLRSLARPRKEGGGVTNKNRLGIVNDLAQQLENPPVSLQDDPEWIVRTEENYYGVALTYSKVDSVDVSRGNTTCKDILNGKKGNLSIVVTVNEARKYTPIKGKNAGKDMGFLEVEDATGSMDGVTLFYDAWYKYKNMLYNGNNILIIGKTSGGKRDGIIVDEIFEL
;
A
#
# COMPACT_ATOMS: atom_id res chain seq x y z
N GLY A 1 21.48 -2.91 50.73
CA GLY A 1 21.10 -1.67 50.07
C GLY A 1 20.33 -1.91 48.78
N TRP A 2 19.83 -0.88 48.14
CA TRP A 2 19.04 -0.95 46.86
C TRP A 2 19.79 -1.70 45.74
N ILE A 3 21.09 -1.58 45.68
CA ILE A 3 21.95 -2.25 44.70
C ILE A 3 21.94 -3.77 44.88
N GLU A 4 21.94 -4.27 46.13
CA GLU A 4 21.93 -5.69 46.45
C GLU A 4 20.60 -6.36 46.11
N ALA A 5 19.49 -5.66 46.30
CA ALA A 5 18.16 -6.13 45.87
C ALA A 5 18.01 -6.15 44.32
N SER A 6 18.61 -5.17 43.63
CA SER A 6 18.64 -5.10 42.16
C SER A 6 19.53 -6.19 41.53
N SER A 7 20.63 -6.60 42.20
CA SER A 7 21.56 -7.56 41.64
C SER A 7 20.97 -8.96 41.46
N ARG A 8 19.92 -9.31 42.20
CA ARG A 8 19.21 -10.59 42.06
C ARG A 8 18.31 -10.69 40.81
N TYR A 9 17.95 -9.54 40.20
CA TYR A 9 17.13 -9.44 38.99
C TYR A 9 17.89 -8.84 37.81
N SER A 10 19.18 -8.52 37.96
CA SER A 10 20.00 -8.03 36.84
C SER A 10 20.31 -9.20 35.88
N PHE A 11 20.24 -8.91 34.59
CA PHE A 11 20.67 -9.83 33.55
C PHE A 11 22.09 -10.27 33.81
N ASN A 12 22.38 -11.57 33.74
CA ASN A 12 23.73 -12.04 33.84
C ASN A 12 24.55 -11.55 32.60
N LYS A 13 25.86 -11.46 32.78
CA LYS A 13 26.77 -10.93 31.74
C LYS A 13 26.66 -11.70 30.42
N SER A 14 26.54 -13.02 30.47
CA SER A 14 26.41 -13.87 29.27
C SER A 14 25.13 -13.56 28.49
N HIS A 15 24.02 -13.35 29.18
CA HIS A 15 22.75 -12.97 28.55
C HIS A 15 22.85 -11.58 27.87
N ALA A 16 23.40 -10.58 28.58
CA ALA A 16 23.59 -9.24 28.03
C ALA A 16 24.51 -9.25 26.80
N VAL A 17 25.61 -10.03 26.84
CA VAL A 17 26.53 -10.18 25.70
C VAL A 17 25.83 -10.83 24.50
N SER A 18 25.08 -11.90 24.71
CA SER A 18 24.34 -12.58 23.63
C SER A 18 23.35 -11.65 22.94
N TYR A 19 22.57 -10.88 23.71
CA TYR A 19 21.67 -9.88 23.13
C TYR A 19 22.38 -8.76 22.38
N ALA A 20 23.50 -8.28 22.93
CA ALA A 20 24.31 -7.26 22.27
C ALA A 20 24.90 -7.74 20.94
N ILE A 21 25.32 -9.00 20.86
CA ILE A 21 25.79 -9.61 19.60
C ILE A 21 24.66 -9.70 18.58
N CYS A 22 23.46 -10.18 18.96
CA CYS A 22 22.32 -10.24 18.07
C CYS A 22 21.92 -8.85 17.57
N ALA A 23 21.88 -7.86 18.46
CA ALA A 23 21.58 -6.47 18.10
C ALA A 23 22.64 -5.90 17.13
N TYR A 24 23.92 -6.18 17.37
CA TYR A 24 25.00 -5.78 16.47
C TYR A 24 24.85 -6.42 15.08
N TRP A 25 24.59 -7.73 15.00
CA TRP A 25 24.40 -8.40 13.72
C TRP A 25 23.21 -7.85 12.95
N SER A 26 22.09 -7.57 13.64
CA SER A 26 20.93 -6.96 13.01
C SER A 26 21.23 -5.57 12.47
N ALA A 27 21.92 -4.73 13.24
CA ALA A 27 22.34 -3.40 12.81
C ALA A 27 23.34 -3.47 11.65
N TYR A 28 24.29 -4.40 11.71
CA TYR A 28 25.27 -4.64 10.64
C TYR A 28 24.58 -5.08 9.34
N ALA A 29 23.66 -6.04 9.43
CA ALA A 29 22.88 -6.49 8.27
C ALA A 29 22.08 -5.34 7.65
N LYS A 30 21.40 -4.51 8.46
CA LYS A 30 20.66 -3.34 7.98
C LYS A 30 21.57 -2.33 7.28
N ALA A 31 22.77 -2.08 7.80
CA ALA A 31 23.70 -1.11 7.25
C ALA A 31 24.39 -1.56 5.95
N HIS A 32 24.72 -2.86 5.83
CA HIS A 32 25.52 -3.39 4.74
C HIS A 32 24.75 -4.20 3.70
N PHE A 33 23.59 -4.75 4.09
CA PHE A 33 22.72 -5.58 3.26
C PHE A 33 21.23 -5.18 3.44
N PRO A 34 20.90 -3.89 3.19
CA PRO A 34 19.58 -3.38 3.57
C PRO A 34 18.43 -4.04 2.83
N LEU A 35 18.58 -4.40 1.55
CA LEU A 35 17.54 -5.09 0.79
C LEU A 35 17.19 -6.45 1.39
N GLU A 36 18.22 -7.25 1.68
CA GLU A 36 18.08 -8.56 2.31
C GLU A 36 17.54 -8.45 3.74
N PHE A 37 17.97 -7.42 4.48
CA PHE A 37 17.48 -7.16 5.83
C PHE A 37 15.97 -6.91 5.82
N TYR A 38 15.49 -5.94 5.06
CA TYR A 38 14.05 -5.62 5.00
C TYR A 38 13.24 -6.77 4.41
N CYS A 39 13.74 -7.43 3.36
CA CYS A 39 13.10 -8.59 2.76
C CYS A 39 12.85 -9.70 3.78
N ASN A 40 13.89 -10.11 4.49
CA ASN A 40 13.79 -11.20 5.47
C ASN A 40 12.97 -10.78 6.71
N TYR A 41 13.12 -9.55 7.19
CA TYR A 41 12.35 -9.11 8.34
C TYR A 41 10.86 -9.05 8.02
N LEU A 42 10.47 -8.49 6.87
CA LEU A 42 9.08 -8.48 6.40
C LEU A 42 8.53 -9.90 6.22
N LYS A 43 9.32 -10.82 5.68
CA LYS A 43 8.94 -12.23 5.51
C LYS A 43 8.56 -12.89 6.84
N TYR A 44 9.27 -12.59 7.92
CA TYR A 44 9.04 -13.18 9.24
C TYR A 44 8.23 -12.31 10.20
N SER A 45 7.72 -11.16 9.77
CA SER A 45 6.93 -10.25 10.58
C SER A 45 5.62 -10.86 11.09
N GLY A 46 5.04 -11.83 10.37
CA GLY A 46 3.82 -12.53 10.76
C GLY A 46 3.88 -13.28 12.09
N GLY A 47 5.08 -13.58 12.62
CA GLY A 47 5.28 -14.19 13.93
C GLY A 47 5.37 -13.21 15.11
N LYS A 48 5.20 -11.90 14.88
CA LYS A 48 5.27 -10.86 15.90
C LYS A 48 3.93 -10.68 16.63
N PRO A 49 3.91 -10.10 17.84
CA PRO A 49 2.68 -9.84 18.59
C PRO A 49 1.68 -8.95 17.86
N ASP A 50 2.16 -7.95 17.13
CA ASP A 50 1.36 -7.08 16.25
C ASP A 50 1.99 -7.04 14.86
N PRO A 51 1.67 -8.01 13.99
CA PRO A 51 2.28 -8.11 12.66
C PRO A 51 2.01 -6.90 11.76
N GLN A 52 0.84 -6.28 11.89
CA GLN A 52 0.46 -5.16 11.01
C GLN A 52 1.25 -3.90 11.34
N ARG A 53 1.38 -3.62 12.63
CA ARG A 53 2.21 -2.52 13.10
C ARG A 53 3.67 -2.71 12.70
N GLU A 54 4.20 -3.90 12.90
CA GLU A 54 5.58 -4.25 12.53
C GLU A 54 5.83 -4.05 11.02
N VAL A 55 4.92 -4.50 10.16
CA VAL A 55 5.01 -4.30 8.71
C VAL A 55 4.98 -2.81 8.36
N LYS A 56 4.07 -2.04 8.96
CA LYS A 56 3.99 -0.58 8.72
C LYS A 56 5.29 0.11 9.12
N GLU A 57 5.81 -0.17 10.32
CA GLU A 57 7.06 0.42 10.81
C GLU A 57 8.26 0.05 9.91
N LEU A 58 8.35 -1.21 9.46
CA LEU A 58 9.42 -1.66 8.56
C LEU A 58 9.36 -1.02 7.17
N VAL A 59 8.17 -0.91 6.59
CA VAL A 59 7.99 -0.26 5.27
C VAL A 59 8.34 1.23 5.35
N THR A 60 7.91 1.90 6.42
CA THR A 60 8.23 3.31 6.64
C THR A 60 9.74 3.54 6.87
N ASP A 61 10.37 2.68 7.67
CA ASP A 61 11.82 2.73 7.92
C ASP A 61 12.62 2.42 6.64
N ALA A 62 12.19 1.44 5.83
CA ALA A 62 12.79 1.15 4.53
C ALA A 62 12.74 2.37 3.60
N LYS A 63 11.60 3.02 3.52
CA LYS A 63 11.38 4.23 2.72
C LYS A 63 12.29 5.38 3.15
N SER A 64 12.49 5.58 4.46
CA SER A 64 13.42 6.58 5.00
C SER A 64 14.89 6.30 4.59
N ASN A 65 15.20 5.05 4.23
CA ASN A 65 16.50 4.60 3.74
C ASN A 65 16.52 4.45 2.19
N ASP A 66 15.60 5.09 1.45
CA ASP A 66 15.47 5.04 0.00
C ASP A 66 15.19 3.62 -0.56
N ILE A 67 14.63 2.73 0.26
CA ILE A 67 14.25 1.38 -0.14
C ILE A 67 12.73 1.30 -0.22
N PHE A 68 12.23 1.14 -1.44
CA PHE A 68 10.79 1.02 -1.69
C PHE A 68 10.39 -0.44 -1.74
N ILE A 69 9.35 -0.77 -0.96
CA ILE A 69 8.73 -2.09 -0.99
C ILE A 69 7.61 -2.05 -2.04
N HIS A 70 7.69 -2.96 -3.00
CA HIS A 70 6.73 -3.02 -4.10
C HIS A 70 5.63 -4.05 -3.82
N PRO A 71 4.40 -3.85 -4.35
CA PRO A 71 3.39 -4.91 -4.40
C PRO A 71 3.94 -6.18 -5.08
N PRO A 72 3.34 -7.36 -4.86
CA PRO A 72 3.67 -8.55 -5.64
C PRO A 72 3.50 -8.27 -7.13
N SER A 73 4.37 -8.85 -7.94
CA SER A 73 4.36 -8.67 -9.40
C SER A 73 3.71 -9.85 -10.09
N LEU A 74 2.87 -9.59 -11.09
CA LEU A 74 2.33 -10.62 -11.97
C LEU A 74 3.43 -11.36 -12.74
N GLU A 75 4.53 -10.67 -13.06
CA GLU A 75 5.67 -11.24 -13.77
C GLU A 75 6.35 -12.36 -12.97
N TYR A 76 6.57 -12.13 -11.68
CA TYR A 76 7.35 -13.05 -10.83
C TYR A 76 6.48 -14.03 -10.04
N LEU A 77 5.29 -13.64 -9.62
CA LEU A 77 4.36 -14.44 -8.81
C LEU A 77 5.01 -15.12 -7.62
N ASN A 78 5.94 -14.43 -6.96
CA ASN A 78 6.59 -14.90 -5.76
C ASN A 78 5.58 -15.05 -4.62
N GLU A 79 5.67 -16.15 -3.87
CA GLU A 79 4.76 -16.40 -2.75
C GLU A 79 5.09 -15.57 -1.53
N GLU A 80 6.38 -15.38 -1.30
CA GLU A 80 6.92 -14.68 -0.13
C GLU A 80 7.67 -13.42 -0.55
N THR A 81 7.84 -12.48 0.38
CA THR A 81 8.66 -11.29 0.16
C THR A 81 10.04 -11.70 -0.37
N SER A 82 10.48 -11.07 -1.44
CA SER A 82 11.70 -11.46 -2.17
C SER A 82 12.43 -10.25 -2.73
N VAL A 83 13.76 -10.34 -2.83
CA VAL A 83 14.58 -9.38 -3.59
C VAL A 83 14.69 -9.88 -5.03
N ILE A 84 14.24 -9.08 -5.98
CA ILE A 84 14.27 -9.39 -7.41
C ILE A 84 14.80 -8.17 -8.15
N ASN A 85 15.85 -8.34 -8.93
CA ASN A 85 16.48 -7.26 -9.71
C ASN A 85 16.79 -6.00 -8.88
N GLY A 86 17.30 -6.19 -7.65
CA GLY A 86 17.66 -5.09 -6.75
C GLY A 86 16.48 -4.33 -6.13
N LYS A 87 15.27 -4.89 -6.18
CA LYS A 87 14.07 -4.34 -5.57
C LYS A 87 13.41 -5.35 -4.64
N VAL A 88 12.79 -4.87 -3.58
CA VAL A 88 12.03 -5.71 -2.64
C VAL A 88 10.58 -5.75 -3.07
N TYR A 89 10.05 -6.94 -3.29
CA TYR A 89 8.64 -7.18 -3.62
C TYR A 89 7.98 -7.97 -2.50
N PHE A 90 6.79 -7.55 -2.08
CA PHE A 90 5.93 -8.43 -1.29
C PHE A 90 5.60 -9.69 -2.08
N GLY A 91 5.29 -10.77 -1.36
CA GLY A 91 4.78 -11.98 -1.95
C GLY A 91 3.25 -12.03 -1.93
N LEU A 92 2.66 -12.94 -2.69
CA LEU A 92 1.20 -13.15 -2.73
C LEU A 92 0.63 -13.48 -1.34
N LYS A 93 1.41 -14.09 -0.45
CA LYS A 93 1.02 -14.37 0.95
C LYS A 93 0.83 -13.12 1.79
N ASN A 94 1.38 -11.98 1.39
CA ASN A 94 1.18 -10.71 2.09
C ASN A 94 -0.22 -10.09 1.81
N ILE A 95 -0.93 -10.60 0.80
CA ILE A 95 -2.30 -10.15 0.49
C ILE A 95 -3.27 -10.89 1.41
N LYS A 96 -3.92 -10.20 2.34
CA LYS A 96 -4.80 -10.76 3.39
C LYS A 96 -5.89 -11.60 2.81
N SER A 97 -6.38 -11.68 1.75
CA SER A 97 -7.49 -12.51 1.26
C SER A 97 -7.05 -13.75 0.48
N LEU A 98 -5.74 -13.95 0.29
CA LEU A 98 -5.22 -15.04 -0.51
C LEU A 98 -4.71 -16.19 0.37
N GLY A 99 -5.45 -17.29 0.39
CA GLY A 99 -4.99 -18.55 1.02
C GLY A 99 -4.06 -19.36 0.12
N ALA A 100 -3.33 -20.32 0.71
CA ALA A 100 -2.33 -21.12 0.01
C ALA A 100 -2.88 -21.78 -1.28
N ASN A 101 -4.05 -22.43 -1.22
CA ASN A 101 -4.66 -23.09 -2.39
C ASN A 101 -5.03 -22.07 -3.48
N THR A 102 -5.46 -20.87 -3.11
CA THR A 102 -5.76 -19.80 -4.05
C THR A 102 -4.50 -19.31 -4.75
N ILE A 103 -3.40 -19.18 -4.03
CA ILE A 103 -2.09 -18.80 -4.61
C ILE A 103 -1.61 -19.85 -5.62
N ILE A 104 -1.75 -21.13 -5.30
CA ILE A 104 -1.42 -22.23 -6.24
C ILE A 104 -2.28 -22.09 -7.51
N SER A 105 -3.59 -21.96 -7.35
CA SER A 105 -4.51 -21.78 -8.48
C SER A 105 -4.17 -20.57 -9.35
N ILE A 106 -3.82 -19.40 -8.74
CA ILE A 106 -3.38 -18.21 -9.47
C ILE A 106 -2.15 -18.54 -10.33
N LYS A 107 -1.12 -19.17 -9.74
CA LYS A 107 0.14 -19.48 -10.43
C LYS A 107 -0.08 -20.45 -11.58
N GLU A 108 -0.91 -21.47 -11.40
CA GLU A 108 -1.24 -22.45 -12.44
C GLU A 108 -1.98 -21.78 -13.60
N ASN A 109 -3.06 -21.04 -13.33
CA ASN A 109 -3.84 -20.38 -14.38
C ASN A 109 -3.03 -19.32 -15.14
N VAL A 110 -2.15 -18.57 -14.45
CA VAL A 110 -1.24 -17.62 -15.12
C VAL A 110 -0.24 -18.35 -15.99
N LYS A 111 0.33 -19.47 -15.54
CA LYS A 111 1.26 -20.29 -16.32
C LYS A 111 0.57 -20.84 -17.57
N ASP A 112 -0.64 -21.36 -17.44
CA ASP A 112 -1.40 -21.93 -18.58
C ASP A 112 -1.73 -20.84 -19.60
N ALA A 113 -2.18 -19.66 -19.14
CA ALA A 113 -2.47 -18.54 -20.02
C ALA A 113 -1.21 -18.04 -20.75
N ARG A 114 -0.06 -17.97 -20.07
CA ARG A 114 1.23 -17.63 -20.71
C ARG A 114 1.61 -18.63 -21.80
N SER A 115 1.34 -19.91 -21.58
CA SER A 115 1.61 -20.95 -22.57
C SER A 115 0.72 -20.80 -23.81
N LEU A 116 -0.52 -20.33 -23.66
CA LEU A 116 -1.45 -20.06 -24.75
C LEU A 116 -1.07 -18.82 -25.58
N LEU A 117 -0.48 -17.80 -24.93
CA LEU A 117 -0.10 -16.53 -25.56
C LEU A 117 1.28 -16.59 -26.25
N ALA A 118 2.09 -17.58 -25.95
CA ALA A 118 3.37 -17.98 -26.56
C ALA A 118 4.44 -16.87 -26.73
N SER A 119 4.15 -15.71 -27.28
CA SER A 119 5.10 -14.60 -27.51
C SER A 119 4.44 -13.24 -27.45
N GLU A 120 3.16 -13.18 -27.12
CA GLU A 120 2.40 -11.93 -27.09
C GLU A 120 2.58 -11.20 -25.76
N ILE A 121 2.59 -9.87 -25.83
CA ILE A 121 2.65 -9.02 -24.65
C ILE A 121 1.32 -9.13 -23.91
N TRP A 122 1.38 -9.50 -22.64
CA TRP A 122 0.21 -9.51 -21.76
C TRP A 122 -0.39 -8.14 -21.63
N CYS A 123 -1.71 -8.07 -21.80
CA CYS A 123 -2.49 -6.89 -21.46
C CYS A 123 -3.59 -7.24 -20.45
N TRP A 124 -4.26 -6.24 -19.92
CA TRP A 124 -5.39 -6.43 -19.00
C TRP A 124 -6.49 -7.30 -19.62
N TYR A 125 -6.74 -7.13 -20.93
CA TYR A 125 -7.79 -7.87 -21.64
C TYR A 125 -7.51 -9.37 -21.65
N ASP A 126 -6.26 -9.78 -21.85
CA ASP A 126 -5.87 -11.21 -21.77
C ASP A 126 -6.12 -11.77 -20.36
N PHE A 127 -5.70 -11.04 -19.32
CA PHE A 127 -5.94 -11.45 -17.94
C PHE A 127 -7.43 -11.58 -17.64
N LEU A 128 -8.22 -10.61 -18.05
CA LEU A 128 -9.66 -10.58 -17.82
C LEU A 128 -10.34 -11.82 -18.41
N ILE A 129 -10.05 -12.14 -19.68
CA ILE A 129 -10.71 -13.23 -20.39
C ILE A 129 -10.18 -14.61 -19.96
N LEU A 130 -8.85 -14.77 -19.89
CA LEU A 130 -8.24 -16.10 -19.71
C LEU A 130 -8.11 -16.53 -18.25
N ILE A 131 -8.07 -15.60 -17.30
CA ILE A 131 -7.70 -15.91 -15.91
C ILE A 131 -8.80 -15.53 -14.93
N SER A 132 -9.40 -14.34 -15.07
CA SER A 132 -10.20 -13.72 -14.02
C SER A 132 -11.34 -14.59 -13.48
N ARG A 133 -11.92 -15.46 -14.29
CA ARG A 133 -12.99 -16.39 -13.89
C ARG A 133 -12.52 -17.81 -13.59
N LYS A 134 -11.26 -18.14 -13.86
CA LYS A 134 -10.66 -19.45 -13.50
C LYS A 134 -10.17 -19.47 -12.06
N ILE A 135 -9.89 -18.31 -11.50
CA ILE A 135 -9.67 -18.11 -10.07
C ILE A 135 -10.94 -17.55 -9.43
N ASN A 136 -11.07 -17.66 -8.09
CA ASN A 136 -12.28 -17.16 -7.45
C ASN A 136 -12.37 -15.63 -7.52
N LYS A 137 -13.58 -15.09 -7.53
CA LYS A 137 -13.90 -13.67 -7.65
C LYS A 137 -13.17 -12.79 -6.62
N THR A 138 -13.08 -13.25 -5.36
CA THR A 138 -12.39 -12.53 -4.30
C THR A 138 -10.89 -12.40 -4.59
N ALA A 139 -10.27 -13.45 -5.12
CA ALA A 139 -8.87 -13.43 -5.52
C ALA A 139 -8.62 -12.49 -6.69
N SER A 140 -9.45 -12.53 -7.74
CA SER A 140 -9.34 -11.60 -8.87
C SER A 140 -9.44 -10.15 -8.43
N ARG A 141 -10.42 -9.83 -7.59
CA ARG A 141 -10.54 -8.49 -6.99
C ARG A 141 -9.32 -8.10 -6.16
N ALA A 142 -8.80 -9.04 -5.35
CA ALA A 142 -7.62 -8.80 -4.54
C ALA A 142 -6.39 -8.49 -5.40
N LEU A 143 -6.15 -9.26 -6.47
CA LEU A 143 -5.03 -9.03 -7.39
C LEU A 143 -5.12 -7.67 -8.09
N ILE A 144 -6.32 -7.29 -8.55
CA ILE A 144 -6.55 -5.98 -9.18
C ILE A 144 -6.34 -4.86 -8.17
N SER A 145 -7.03 -4.93 -7.03
CA SER A 145 -7.08 -3.84 -6.04
C SER A 145 -5.74 -3.63 -5.34
N SER A 146 -4.99 -4.69 -5.09
CA SER A 146 -3.70 -4.63 -4.40
C SER A 146 -2.52 -4.22 -5.29
N GLY A 147 -2.74 -4.02 -6.61
CA GLY A 147 -1.71 -3.54 -7.52
C GLY A 147 -0.79 -4.61 -8.12
N VAL A 148 -1.10 -5.90 -7.93
CA VAL A 148 -0.36 -7.02 -8.55
C VAL A 148 -0.34 -6.90 -10.07
N LEU A 149 -1.39 -6.32 -10.67
CA LEU A 149 -1.57 -6.19 -12.11
C LEU A 149 -1.11 -4.84 -12.68
N SER A 150 -0.36 -4.04 -11.92
CA SER A 150 0.10 -2.72 -12.36
C SER A 150 0.94 -2.73 -13.64
N GLU A 151 1.63 -3.83 -13.91
CA GLU A 151 2.42 -4.06 -15.13
C GLU A 151 1.55 -4.04 -16.41
N LEU A 152 0.26 -4.32 -16.29
CA LEU A 152 -0.69 -4.31 -17.42
C LEU A 152 -1.10 -2.90 -17.86
N LYS A 153 -0.56 -1.86 -17.21
CA LYS A 153 -0.69 -0.42 -17.57
C LYS A 153 -2.15 0.05 -17.74
N THR A 154 -3.06 -0.55 -16.98
CA THR A 154 -4.47 -0.17 -16.92
C THR A 154 -4.78 0.26 -15.47
N SER A 155 -5.57 1.32 -15.29
CA SER A 155 -5.96 1.77 -13.96
C SER A 155 -6.73 0.69 -13.19
N ARG A 156 -6.51 0.59 -11.88
CA ARG A 156 -7.19 -0.40 -11.02
C ARG A 156 -8.71 -0.20 -11.05
N GLN A 157 -9.17 1.05 -11.11
CA GLN A 157 -10.59 1.41 -11.23
C GLN A 157 -11.21 0.86 -12.53
N LYS A 158 -10.52 1.03 -13.66
CA LYS A 158 -10.96 0.47 -14.94
C LYS A 158 -10.97 -1.05 -14.91
N MET A 159 -9.90 -1.67 -14.41
CA MET A 159 -9.84 -3.14 -14.28
C MET A 159 -10.99 -3.69 -13.44
N LEU A 160 -11.32 -3.07 -12.31
CA LEU A 160 -12.43 -3.48 -11.46
C LEU A 160 -13.78 -3.31 -12.16
N TYR A 161 -13.98 -2.19 -12.86
CA TYR A 161 -15.24 -1.92 -13.56
C TYR A 161 -15.49 -2.92 -14.69
N GLU A 162 -14.46 -3.20 -15.49
CA GLU A 162 -14.53 -4.19 -16.56
C GLU A 162 -14.68 -5.62 -16.00
N PHE A 163 -13.99 -5.97 -14.93
CA PHE A 163 -14.14 -7.24 -14.22
C PHE A 163 -15.57 -7.44 -13.71
N ASP A 164 -16.14 -6.44 -13.03
CA ASP A 164 -17.53 -6.51 -12.53
C ASP A 164 -18.56 -6.63 -13.66
N THR A 165 -18.25 -6.08 -14.81
CA THR A 165 -19.09 -6.21 -16.00
C THR A 165 -18.97 -7.63 -16.58
N PHE A 166 -17.77 -8.15 -16.71
CA PHE A 166 -17.50 -9.49 -17.20
C PHE A 166 -18.08 -10.58 -16.29
N GLU A 167 -18.11 -10.37 -14.98
CA GLU A 167 -18.74 -11.26 -14.01
C GLU A 167 -20.26 -11.42 -14.19
N LYS A 168 -20.93 -10.51 -14.87
CA LYS A 168 -22.37 -10.58 -15.18
C LYS A 168 -22.68 -11.48 -16.36
N LEU A 169 -21.67 -11.97 -17.08
CA LEU A 169 -21.85 -12.91 -18.18
C LEU A 169 -22.17 -14.31 -17.67
N SER A 170 -23.01 -15.04 -18.41
CA SER A 170 -23.23 -16.46 -18.16
C SER A 170 -22.03 -17.31 -18.58
N ASN A 171 -21.92 -18.54 -18.08
CA ASN A 171 -20.81 -19.42 -18.42
C ASN A 171 -20.68 -19.66 -19.94
N LYS A 172 -21.80 -19.82 -20.67
CA LYS A 172 -21.81 -19.98 -22.12
C LYS A 172 -21.32 -18.74 -22.87
N GLU A 173 -21.60 -17.55 -22.34
CA GLU A 173 -21.12 -16.28 -22.88
C GLU A 173 -19.61 -16.12 -22.63
N VAL A 174 -19.13 -16.57 -21.48
CA VAL A 174 -17.69 -16.60 -21.17
C VAL A 174 -16.95 -17.60 -22.04
N GLU A 175 -17.46 -18.83 -22.21
CA GLU A 175 -16.90 -19.83 -23.13
C GLU A 175 -16.77 -19.24 -24.54
N TRP A 176 -17.83 -18.62 -25.06
CA TRP A 176 -17.77 -17.96 -26.36
C TRP A 176 -16.75 -16.82 -26.39
N ALA A 177 -16.64 -16.04 -25.31
CA ALA A 177 -15.65 -14.97 -25.20
C ALA A 177 -14.21 -15.52 -25.23
N GLU A 178 -13.92 -16.59 -24.49
CA GLU A 178 -12.60 -17.26 -24.50
C GLU A 178 -12.23 -17.79 -25.88
N GLU A 179 -13.17 -18.31 -26.64
CA GLU A 179 -12.95 -18.83 -28.01
C GLU A 179 -12.70 -17.71 -29.04
N ASN A 180 -13.27 -16.54 -28.83
CA ASN A 180 -13.34 -15.49 -29.85
C ASN A 180 -12.56 -14.21 -29.51
N TYR A 181 -12.06 -14.03 -28.28
CA TYR A 181 -11.54 -12.73 -27.81
C TYR A 181 -10.40 -12.16 -28.65
N LYS A 182 -9.59 -13.03 -29.27
CA LYS A 182 -8.48 -12.60 -30.15
C LYS A 182 -8.92 -11.85 -31.40
N ASN A 183 -10.19 -11.94 -31.75
CA ASN A 183 -10.77 -11.22 -32.89
C ASN A 183 -11.16 -9.76 -32.53
N PHE A 184 -11.01 -9.37 -31.28
CA PHE A 184 -11.46 -8.06 -30.75
C PHE A 184 -10.34 -7.40 -29.97
N ASN A 185 -10.31 -6.06 -30.00
CA ASN A 185 -9.29 -5.25 -29.32
C ASN A 185 -9.74 -4.75 -27.94
N SER A 186 -11.01 -4.94 -27.61
CA SER A 186 -11.59 -4.44 -26.35
C SER A 186 -12.75 -5.31 -25.87
N LEU A 187 -13.03 -5.24 -24.56
CA LEU A 187 -14.20 -5.88 -23.97
C LEU A 187 -15.52 -5.32 -24.58
N VAL A 188 -15.56 -4.06 -24.93
CA VAL A 188 -16.74 -3.44 -25.59
C VAL A 188 -17.02 -4.09 -26.92
N ASP A 189 -16.00 -4.20 -27.80
CA ASP A 189 -16.14 -4.82 -29.12
C ASP A 189 -16.54 -6.29 -29.00
N LEU A 190 -15.96 -7.02 -28.07
CA LEU A 190 -16.33 -8.39 -27.75
C LEU A 190 -17.80 -8.49 -27.35
N LEU A 191 -18.28 -7.64 -26.40
CA LEU A 191 -19.67 -7.68 -25.96
C LEU A 191 -20.65 -7.28 -27.05
N ARG A 192 -20.30 -6.31 -27.89
CA ARG A 192 -21.10 -5.94 -29.06
C ARG A 192 -21.26 -7.10 -30.04
N SER A 193 -20.20 -7.87 -30.25
CA SER A 193 -20.25 -9.06 -31.10
C SER A 193 -21.00 -10.22 -30.43
N LEU A 194 -20.71 -10.47 -29.15
CA LEU A 194 -21.41 -11.47 -28.33
C LEU A 194 -22.92 -11.25 -28.34
N ALA A 195 -23.38 -10.01 -28.28
CA ALA A 195 -24.80 -9.62 -28.28
C ALA A 195 -25.51 -9.84 -29.63
N ARG A 196 -24.84 -10.37 -30.67
CA ARG A 196 -25.51 -10.74 -31.93
C ARG A 196 -26.19 -12.10 -31.79
N PRO A 197 -27.28 -12.33 -32.57
CA PRO A 197 -27.86 -13.68 -32.65
C PRO A 197 -26.82 -14.73 -33.10
N ARG A 198 -26.94 -15.93 -32.60
CA ARG A 198 -26.00 -17.02 -32.95
C ARG A 198 -25.96 -17.30 -34.46
N LYS A 199 -27.07 -17.11 -35.17
CA LYS A 199 -27.19 -17.21 -36.64
C LYS A 199 -26.31 -16.19 -37.38
N GLU A 200 -25.96 -15.10 -36.71
CA GLU A 200 -25.16 -13.98 -37.22
C GLU A 200 -23.74 -13.96 -36.65
N GLY A 201 -23.30 -15.12 -36.11
CA GLY A 201 -21.96 -15.24 -35.53
C GLY A 201 -21.80 -14.77 -34.10
N GLY A 202 -22.88 -14.39 -33.42
CA GLY A 202 -22.86 -14.03 -32.00
C GLY A 202 -22.90 -15.23 -31.05
N GLY A 203 -22.78 -14.99 -29.75
CA GLY A 203 -22.77 -16.02 -28.72
C GLY A 203 -24.07 -16.21 -27.95
N VAL A 204 -25.01 -15.26 -28.07
CA VAL A 204 -26.23 -15.25 -27.25
C VAL A 204 -27.36 -16.05 -27.92
N THR A 205 -27.96 -16.95 -27.14
CA THR A 205 -29.08 -17.80 -27.62
C THR A 205 -30.44 -17.30 -27.17
N ASN A 206 -30.52 -16.44 -26.17
CA ASN A 206 -31.77 -15.97 -25.55
C ASN A 206 -31.99 -14.47 -25.82
N LYS A 207 -33.17 -14.08 -26.36
CA LYS A 207 -33.53 -12.67 -26.62
C LYS A 207 -33.35 -11.76 -25.41
N ASN A 208 -33.70 -12.23 -24.20
CA ASN A 208 -33.56 -11.42 -22.99
C ASN A 208 -32.07 -11.14 -22.68
N ARG A 209 -31.17 -12.07 -22.98
CA ARG A 209 -29.73 -11.88 -22.78
C ARG A 209 -29.13 -10.92 -23.81
N LEU A 210 -29.68 -10.84 -25.04
CA LEU A 210 -29.24 -9.87 -26.04
C LEU A 210 -29.33 -8.43 -25.50
N GLY A 211 -30.46 -8.07 -24.87
CA GLY A 211 -30.65 -6.77 -24.24
C GLY A 211 -29.63 -6.53 -23.14
N ILE A 212 -29.50 -7.49 -22.21
CA ILE A 212 -28.56 -7.39 -21.06
C ILE A 212 -27.11 -7.19 -21.53
N VAL A 213 -26.63 -7.98 -22.50
CA VAL A 213 -25.25 -7.87 -22.97
C VAL A 213 -25.02 -6.55 -23.73
N ASN A 214 -26.00 -6.07 -24.49
CA ASN A 214 -25.94 -4.74 -25.11
C ASN A 214 -25.88 -3.62 -24.06
N ASP A 215 -26.67 -3.70 -22.99
CA ASP A 215 -26.66 -2.73 -21.91
C ASP A 215 -25.32 -2.71 -21.20
N LEU A 216 -24.68 -3.90 -20.99
CA LEU A 216 -23.33 -4.01 -20.44
C LEU A 216 -22.29 -3.34 -21.34
N ALA A 217 -22.37 -3.55 -22.65
CA ALA A 217 -21.48 -2.88 -23.60
C ALA A 217 -21.66 -1.36 -23.57
N GLN A 218 -22.89 -0.87 -23.50
CA GLN A 218 -23.19 0.56 -23.40
C GLN A 218 -22.66 1.18 -22.08
N GLN A 219 -22.79 0.46 -20.96
CA GLN A 219 -22.24 0.90 -19.69
C GLN A 219 -20.70 1.02 -19.72
N LEU A 220 -20.02 0.13 -20.44
CA LEU A 220 -18.56 0.21 -20.61
C LEU A 220 -18.13 1.39 -21.51
N GLU A 221 -18.92 1.70 -22.53
CA GLU A 221 -18.67 2.88 -23.41
C GLU A 221 -18.88 4.20 -22.67
N ASN A 222 -19.85 4.24 -21.77
CA ASN A 222 -20.25 5.44 -21.04
C ASN A 222 -20.30 5.15 -19.54
N PRO A 223 -19.13 4.97 -18.89
CA PRO A 223 -19.08 4.65 -17.47
C PRO A 223 -19.64 5.82 -16.63
N PRO A 224 -20.46 5.54 -15.60
CA PRO A 224 -21.09 6.58 -14.77
C PRO A 224 -20.10 7.25 -13.79
N VAL A 225 -18.88 6.74 -13.71
CA VAL A 225 -17.81 7.19 -12.78
C VAL A 225 -16.50 7.32 -13.53
N SER A 226 -15.58 8.12 -12.96
CA SER A 226 -14.19 8.14 -13.46
C SER A 226 -13.54 6.77 -13.29
N LEU A 227 -12.87 6.32 -14.33
CA LEU A 227 -12.10 5.07 -14.31
C LEU A 227 -10.57 5.33 -14.09
N GLN A 228 -10.20 6.55 -13.74
CA GLN A 228 -8.84 6.88 -13.36
C GLN A 228 -8.58 6.50 -11.91
N ASP A 229 -7.35 6.11 -11.62
CA ASP A 229 -6.94 5.81 -10.26
C ASP A 229 -6.88 7.10 -9.43
N ASP A 230 -7.45 7.02 -8.24
CA ASP A 230 -7.39 8.05 -7.22
C ASP A 230 -6.36 7.63 -6.15
N PRO A 231 -5.33 8.46 -5.85
CA PRO A 231 -4.32 8.14 -4.86
C PRO A 231 -4.89 7.78 -3.48
N GLU A 232 -5.91 8.50 -3.00
CA GLU A 232 -6.54 8.22 -1.71
C GLU A 232 -7.19 6.83 -1.70
N TRP A 233 -7.90 6.49 -2.78
CA TRP A 233 -8.51 5.16 -2.92
C TRP A 233 -7.46 4.05 -2.97
N ILE A 234 -6.34 4.25 -3.68
CA ILE A 234 -5.23 3.27 -3.73
C ILE A 234 -4.62 3.08 -2.35
N VAL A 235 -4.30 4.16 -1.64
CA VAL A 235 -3.76 4.10 -0.26
C VAL A 235 -4.66 3.27 0.63
N ARG A 236 -5.96 3.61 0.68
CA ARG A 236 -6.95 2.89 1.50
C ARG A 236 -7.05 1.41 1.12
N THR A 237 -7.00 1.12 -0.15
CA THR A 237 -7.11 -0.25 -0.67
C THR A 237 -5.87 -1.07 -0.32
N GLU A 238 -4.67 -0.53 -0.48
CA GLU A 238 -3.42 -1.18 -0.11
C GLU A 238 -3.32 -1.38 1.42
N GLU A 239 -3.73 -0.41 2.23
CA GLU A 239 -3.82 -0.58 3.69
C GLU A 239 -4.76 -1.73 4.07
N ASN A 240 -5.87 -1.92 3.36
CA ASN A 240 -6.77 -3.05 3.59
C ASN A 240 -6.13 -4.41 3.29
N TYR A 241 -5.37 -4.51 2.19
CA TYR A 241 -4.76 -5.78 1.77
C TYR A 241 -3.42 -6.07 2.45
N TYR A 242 -2.57 -5.07 2.64
CA TYR A 242 -1.21 -5.25 3.17
C TYR A 242 -1.05 -4.76 4.62
N GLY A 243 -1.94 -3.90 5.10
CA GLY A 243 -1.80 -3.16 6.36
C GLY A 243 -0.98 -1.89 6.23
N VAL A 244 -0.49 -1.58 5.04
CA VAL A 244 0.32 -0.40 4.73
C VAL A 244 0.15 -0.02 3.26
N ALA A 245 0.21 1.28 2.96
CA ALA A 245 0.25 1.77 1.58
C ALA A 245 1.66 1.64 1.00
N LEU A 246 1.76 1.19 -0.24
CA LEU A 246 3.02 0.91 -0.93
C LEU A 246 3.25 1.87 -2.11
N THR A 247 2.20 2.17 -2.89
CA THR A 247 2.29 2.91 -4.15
C THR A 247 2.29 4.41 -3.93
N TYR A 248 1.41 4.90 -3.07
CA TYR A 248 1.26 6.31 -2.71
C TYR A 248 1.37 6.51 -1.21
N SER A 249 1.73 7.73 -0.80
CA SER A 249 1.57 8.21 0.57
C SER A 249 0.22 8.89 0.73
N LYS A 250 -0.29 9.00 1.95
CA LYS A 250 -1.54 9.72 2.23
C LYS A 250 -1.48 11.18 1.80
N VAL A 251 -0.30 11.80 1.93
CA VAL A 251 -0.05 13.18 1.49
C VAL A 251 -0.11 13.37 -0.03
N ASP A 252 -0.03 12.31 -0.84
CA ASP A 252 -0.12 12.43 -2.30
C ASP A 252 -1.54 12.76 -2.80
N SER A 253 -2.53 12.71 -1.91
CA SER A 253 -3.90 13.14 -2.19
C SER A 253 -4.14 14.65 -1.99
N VAL A 254 -3.18 15.38 -1.43
CA VAL A 254 -3.28 16.82 -1.15
C VAL A 254 -2.16 17.62 -1.82
N ASP A 255 -2.33 18.94 -1.87
CA ASP A 255 -1.32 19.82 -2.46
C ASP A 255 -0.09 19.95 -1.55
N VAL A 256 0.96 19.20 -1.87
CA VAL A 256 2.25 19.22 -1.16
C VAL A 256 3.12 20.44 -1.52
N SER A 257 2.78 21.23 -2.55
CA SER A 257 3.59 22.38 -2.99
C SER A 257 3.70 23.50 -1.96
N ARG A 258 2.82 23.52 -0.98
CA ARG A 258 2.82 24.46 0.16
C ARG A 258 3.92 24.16 1.18
N GLY A 259 4.52 22.97 1.15
CA GLY A 259 5.67 22.60 1.96
C GLY A 259 6.99 23.06 1.33
N ASN A 260 7.95 23.50 2.16
CA ASN A 260 9.32 23.80 1.73
C ASN A 260 10.34 22.75 2.19
N THR A 261 9.88 21.71 2.89
CA THR A 261 10.72 20.67 3.46
C THR A 261 9.95 19.34 3.57
N THR A 262 10.68 18.27 3.86
CA THR A 262 10.16 16.91 4.07
C THR A 262 10.59 16.37 5.43
N CYS A 263 9.97 15.28 5.89
CA CYS A 263 10.38 14.58 7.10
C CYS A 263 11.87 14.20 7.05
N LYS A 264 12.33 13.69 5.91
CA LYS A 264 13.73 13.29 5.68
C LYS A 264 14.68 14.47 5.75
N ASP A 265 14.31 15.63 5.19
CA ASP A 265 15.14 16.84 5.25
C ASP A 265 15.37 17.30 6.70
N ILE A 266 14.30 17.26 7.52
CA ILE A 266 14.38 17.66 8.93
C ILE A 266 15.26 16.68 9.72
N LEU A 267 15.08 15.38 9.52
CA LEU A 267 15.90 14.34 10.13
C LEU A 267 17.37 14.41 9.69
N ASN A 268 17.65 14.91 8.49
CA ASN A 268 18.99 15.19 7.99
C ASN A 268 19.55 16.54 8.46
N GLY A 269 18.87 17.23 9.38
CA GLY A 269 19.36 18.43 10.02
C GLY A 269 19.05 19.75 9.32
N LYS A 270 18.05 19.82 8.42
CA LYS A 270 17.57 21.07 7.83
C LYS A 270 17.08 22.00 8.91
N LYS A 271 17.51 23.28 8.88
CA LYS A 271 17.25 24.28 9.91
C LYS A 271 16.52 25.51 9.35
N GLY A 272 15.88 26.25 10.23
CA GLY A 272 15.24 27.54 9.93
C GLY A 272 13.74 27.52 10.07
N ASN A 273 13.07 28.36 9.27
CA ASN A 273 11.61 28.36 9.17
C ASN A 273 11.17 27.25 8.21
N LEU A 274 10.35 26.36 8.70
CA LEU A 274 9.94 25.13 8.03
C LEU A 274 8.44 25.18 7.76
N SER A 275 8.04 24.76 6.57
CA SER A 275 6.66 24.37 6.26
C SER A 275 6.66 22.96 5.71
N ILE A 276 5.85 22.08 6.29
CA ILE A 276 5.79 20.67 5.92
C ILE A 276 4.35 20.18 5.79
N VAL A 277 4.05 19.49 4.71
CA VAL A 277 2.76 18.78 4.50
C VAL A 277 2.92 17.35 4.95
N VAL A 278 2.12 16.93 5.90
CA VAL A 278 2.23 15.60 6.54
C VAL A 278 0.87 15.02 6.88
N THR A 279 0.84 13.69 6.99
CA THR A 279 -0.26 12.97 7.63
C THR A 279 0.06 12.75 9.12
N VAL A 280 -0.89 12.97 10.00
CA VAL A 280 -0.77 12.67 11.43
C VAL A 280 -0.92 11.16 11.64
N ASN A 281 0.10 10.52 12.20
CA ASN A 281 0.04 9.11 12.63
C ASN A 281 -0.44 8.97 14.07
N GLU A 282 0.11 9.80 14.96
CA GLU A 282 -0.25 9.81 16.37
C GLU A 282 -0.09 11.20 16.98
N ALA A 283 -0.97 11.56 17.90
CA ALA A 283 -0.86 12.76 18.71
C ALA A 283 -0.90 12.38 20.20
N ARG A 284 0.18 12.67 20.91
CA ARG A 284 0.34 12.36 22.33
C ARG A 284 0.31 13.63 23.16
N LYS A 285 -0.59 13.67 24.14
CA LYS A 285 -0.62 14.72 25.14
C LYS A 285 0.43 14.45 26.21
N TYR A 286 1.15 15.49 26.62
CA TYR A 286 2.09 15.45 27.73
C TYR A 286 1.95 16.68 28.62
N THR A 287 1.92 16.47 29.94
CA THR A 287 1.85 17.54 30.94
C THR A 287 3.11 17.52 31.80
N PRO A 288 4.06 18.44 31.59
CA PRO A 288 5.29 18.52 32.40
C PRO A 288 4.99 18.72 33.87
N ILE A 289 5.66 17.97 34.74
CA ILE A 289 5.53 18.09 36.19
C ILE A 289 6.47 19.19 36.76
N LYS A 290 7.58 19.47 36.06
CA LYS A 290 8.63 20.43 36.51
C LYS A 290 9.04 21.35 35.37
N GLY A 291 9.63 22.50 35.70
CA GLY A 291 10.17 23.46 34.73
C GLY A 291 9.18 24.57 34.36
N LYS A 292 9.55 25.43 33.38
CA LYS A 292 8.79 26.62 32.95
C LYS A 292 7.37 26.32 32.48
N ASN A 293 7.15 25.11 31.94
CA ASN A 293 5.86 24.68 31.40
C ASN A 293 5.13 23.69 32.34
N ALA A 294 5.50 23.58 33.60
CA ALA A 294 4.83 22.69 34.56
C ALA A 294 3.31 22.97 34.62
N GLY A 295 2.52 21.90 34.55
CA GLY A 295 1.06 21.94 34.55
C GLY A 295 0.41 22.43 33.26
N LYS A 296 1.19 22.75 32.22
CA LYS A 296 0.67 23.15 30.90
C LYS A 296 0.75 21.98 29.92
N ASP A 297 -0.38 21.60 29.35
CA ASP A 297 -0.44 20.53 28.36
C ASP A 297 0.35 20.89 27.09
N MET A 298 1.10 19.94 26.58
CA MET A 298 1.86 20.01 25.34
C MET A 298 1.46 18.83 24.46
N GLY A 299 1.72 18.93 23.16
CA GLY A 299 1.54 17.83 22.20
C GLY A 299 2.85 17.38 21.59
N PHE A 300 2.97 16.09 21.38
CA PHE A 300 3.99 15.50 20.53
C PHE A 300 3.29 14.72 19.43
N LEU A 301 3.66 14.98 18.17
CA LEU A 301 3.10 14.26 17.03
C LEU A 301 4.14 13.32 16.42
N GLU A 302 3.66 12.18 16.00
CA GLU A 302 4.28 11.36 15.00
C GLU A 302 3.57 11.65 13.68
N VAL A 303 4.34 12.00 12.65
CA VAL A 303 3.84 12.40 11.35
C VAL A 303 4.59 11.67 10.24
N GLU A 304 3.97 11.55 9.07
CA GLU A 304 4.60 10.95 7.89
C GLU A 304 4.35 11.76 6.62
N ASP A 305 5.28 11.69 5.69
CA ASP A 305 5.14 12.17 4.32
C ASP A 305 5.63 11.13 3.29
N ALA A 306 5.77 11.56 2.04
CA ALA A 306 6.28 10.70 0.98
C ALA A 306 7.72 10.21 1.21
N THR A 307 8.49 10.80 2.12
CA THR A 307 9.90 10.47 2.36
C THR A 307 10.15 9.64 3.63
N GLY A 308 9.15 9.49 4.49
CA GLY A 308 9.23 8.72 5.72
C GLY A 308 8.42 9.30 6.86
N SER A 309 8.67 8.84 8.09
CA SER A 309 8.02 9.33 9.31
C SER A 309 8.97 10.05 10.24
N MET A 310 8.42 10.91 11.09
CA MET A 310 9.16 11.70 12.07
C MET A 310 8.33 11.86 13.35
N ASP A 311 8.96 11.70 14.52
CA ASP A 311 8.36 11.85 15.86
C ASP A 311 8.72 13.16 16.58
N GLY A 312 9.44 14.04 15.89
CA GLY A 312 10.01 15.27 16.44
C GLY A 312 9.12 16.50 16.39
N VAL A 313 7.80 16.37 16.22
CA VAL A 313 6.89 17.51 16.14
C VAL A 313 6.35 17.89 17.51
N THR A 314 6.66 19.09 17.96
CA THR A 314 6.32 19.58 19.31
C THR A 314 5.36 20.77 19.24
N LEU A 315 4.23 20.64 19.93
CA LEU A 315 3.27 21.72 20.15
C LEU A 315 3.35 22.18 21.62
N PHE A 316 3.72 23.43 21.84
CA PHE A 316 3.59 24.04 23.17
C PHE A 316 2.13 24.36 23.49
N TYR A 317 1.84 24.71 24.74
CA TYR A 317 0.51 24.85 25.28
C TYR A 317 -0.48 25.61 24.40
N ASP A 318 -0.12 26.78 23.88
CA ASP A 318 -1.01 27.59 23.05
C ASP A 318 -1.35 26.90 21.71
N ALA A 319 -0.34 26.33 21.02
CA ALA A 319 -0.52 25.58 19.80
C ALA A 319 -1.31 24.28 20.04
N TRP A 320 -1.01 23.55 21.13
CA TRP A 320 -1.76 22.35 21.49
C TRP A 320 -3.24 22.64 21.68
N TYR A 321 -3.57 23.66 22.49
CA TYR A 321 -4.97 24.03 22.76
C TYR A 321 -5.72 24.49 21.53
N LYS A 322 -5.04 25.20 20.63
CA LYS A 322 -5.62 25.74 19.40
C LYS A 322 -5.91 24.61 18.37
N TYR A 323 -5.00 23.64 18.24
CA TYR A 323 -5.02 22.70 17.10
C TYR A 323 -5.37 21.25 17.46
N LYS A 324 -5.46 20.85 18.73
CA LYS A 324 -5.66 19.47 19.18
C LYS A 324 -6.80 18.71 18.47
N ASN A 325 -7.85 19.41 18.05
CA ASN A 325 -8.99 18.80 17.37
C ASN A 325 -8.71 18.41 15.91
N MET A 326 -7.64 18.92 15.32
CA MET A 326 -7.18 18.58 13.96
C MET A 326 -6.15 17.44 13.98
N LEU A 327 -5.67 17.03 15.16
CA LEU A 327 -4.55 16.11 15.33
C LEU A 327 -5.03 14.67 15.53
N TYR A 328 -5.86 14.17 14.60
CA TYR A 328 -6.32 12.79 14.61
C TYR A 328 -5.59 11.95 13.55
N ASN A 329 -5.48 10.66 13.78
CA ASN A 329 -4.79 9.74 12.89
C ASN A 329 -5.38 9.77 11.47
N GLY A 330 -4.53 9.93 10.48
CA GLY A 330 -4.89 9.97 9.06
C GLY A 330 -5.23 11.35 8.53
N ASN A 331 -5.27 12.40 9.38
CA ASN A 331 -5.51 13.76 8.89
C ASN A 331 -4.28 14.34 8.20
N ASN A 332 -4.48 14.96 7.03
CA ASN A 332 -3.45 15.68 6.29
C ASN A 332 -3.43 17.14 6.74
N ILE A 333 -2.26 17.61 7.15
CA ILE A 333 -2.07 18.96 7.68
C ILE A 333 -0.81 19.61 7.11
N LEU A 334 -0.86 20.93 6.95
CA LEU A 334 0.33 21.75 6.74
C LEU A 334 0.77 22.29 8.12
N ILE A 335 1.99 21.98 8.49
CA ILE A 335 2.64 22.51 9.71
C ILE A 335 3.61 23.62 9.31
N ILE A 336 3.49 24.77 9.93
CA ILE A 336 4.49 25.86 9.87
C ILE A 336 5.15 25.97 11.23
N GLY A 337 6.47 26.08 11.25
CA GLY A 337 7.22 26.13 12.49
C GLY A 337 8.71 26.37 12.29
N LYS A 338 9.46 26.12 13.34
CA LYS A 338 10.90 26.31 13.40
C LYS A 338 11.58 25.03 13.85
N THR A 339 12.82 24.85 13.40
CA THR A 339 13.65 23.74 13.87
C THR A 339 13.74 23.73 15.39
N SER A 340 13.57 22.56 16.01
CA SER A 340 13.80 22.39 17.43
C SER A 340 15.30 22.58 17.73
N GLY A 341 15.63 23.44 18.69
CA GLY A 341 17.01 23.69 19.11
C GLY A 341 17.59 22.62 20.05
N GLY A 342 16.94 21.47 20.18
CA GLY A 342 17.29 20.40 21.11
C GLY A 342 18.26 19.35 20.55
N LYS A 343 18.48 18.26 21.33
CA LYS A 343 19.32 17.11 20.93
C LYS A 343 18.66 16.22 19.85
N ARG A 344 17.39 16.42 19.55
CA ARG A 344 16.64 15.69 18.52
C ARG A 344 16.25 16.65 17.43
N ASP A 345 16.47 16.25 16.19
CA ASP A 345 15.97 16.97 15.03
C ASP A 345 14.45 16.94 15.02
N GLY A 346 13.81 18.07 14.72
CA GLY A 346 12.37 18.18 14.76
C GLY A 346 11.88 19.60 14.50
N ILE A 347 10.57 19.80 14.64
CA ILE A 347 9.90 21.07 14.41
C ILE A 347 9.10 21.49 15.66
N ILE A 348 9.26 22.74 16.05
CA ILE A 348 8.37 23.42 17.00
C ILE A 348 7.29 24.12 16.19
N VAL A 349 6.05 23.77 16.46
CA VAL A 349 4.89 24.23 15.70
C VAL A 349 4.53 25.66 16.08
N ASP A 350 4.44 26.54 15.07
CA ASP A 350 3.87 27.88 15.18
C ASP A 350 2.39 27.86 14.72
N GLU A 351 2.10 27.27 13.54
CA GLU A 351 0.75 27.21 12.95
C GLU A 351 0.47 25.84 12.29
N ILE A 352 -0.82 25.45 12.27
CA ILE A 352 -1.32 24.26 11.55
C ILE A 352 -2.53 24.67 10.70
N PHE A 353 -2.59 24.12 9.49
CA PHE A 353 -3.73 24.23 8.57
C PHE A 353 -4.17 22.83 8.14
N GLU A 354 -5.47 22.58 8.13
CA GLU A 354 -6.06 21.36 7.56
C GLU A 354 -6.06 21.45 6.03
N LEU A 355 -5.83 20.30 5.35
CA LEU A 355 -5.70 20.22 3.89
C LEU A 355 -6.79 19.37 3.26
#